data_d3c8cd079cd1aa5de3bb6c9e8593b805
#
_entry.id   d3c8cd079cd1aa5de3bb6c9e8593b805
#
_cell.length_a   1.000
_cell.length_b   1.000
_cell.length_c   1.000
_cell.angle_alpha   90.00
_cell.angle_beta   90.00
_cell.angle_gamma   90.00
#
_symmetry.space_group_name_H-M   'P 1'
#
loop_
_entity.id
_entity.type
_entity.pdbx_description
1 polymer ?
#
loop_
_entity_poly.entity_id
_entity_poly.type
_entity_poly.pdbx_seq_one_letter_code
_entity_poly.pdbx_strand_id
1 'polypeptide(L)'
;MSSFDQFQAPLDTDMEKQRAELAAIIRRNTAEDGSYATAIGSLFMSRHSQSHEFAPVLAQPALCIMAQGRKEVQLANEYFNYDPLNYLVVSVSMPLSGRVIDVSAEEPILALRLDIDPAEITALIADAGPLGVPTRPTGRGLYVEQLDSAMLDAVLRLARLLDTPKDIAMLAPLIRREILYRL
;
A
#
# COMPACT_ATOMS: atom_id res chain seq x y z
N MET A 1 -14.07 37.91 18.75
CA MET A 1 -13.64 37.84 17.32
C MET A 1 -12.19 37.34 17.34
N SER A 2 -12.02 36.10 17.14
CA SER A 2 -10.69 35.48 17.17
C SER A 2 -10.53 34.62 15.91
N SER A 3 -9.62 35.09 15.06
CA SER A 3 -9.29 34.46 13.79
C SER A 3 -8.45 33.21 14.05
N PHE A 4 -9.10 32.04 14.03
CA PHE A 4 -8.46 30.75 13.90
C PHE A 4 -8.88 30.11 12.57
N ASP A 5 -8.59 30.82 11.50
CA ASP A 5 -8.70 30.24 10.17
C ASP A 5 -7.38 30.51 9.43
N GLN A 6 -6.89 29.51 8.70
CA GLN A 6 -5.75 29.56 7.79
C GLN A 6 -4.41 29.04 8.34
N PHE A 7 -4.31 27.73 8.56
CA PHE A 7 -3.15 26.94 8.18
C PHE A 7 -3.59 25.55 7.73
N GLN A 8 -4.44 25.49 6.70
CA GLN A 8 -4.45 24.31 5.85
C GLN A 8 -3.22 24.47 4.95
N ALA A 9 -2.20 23.65 5.20
CA ALA A 9 -1.12 23.50 4.23
C ALA A 9 -1.73 23.20 2.86
N PRO A 10 -1.24 23.78 1.77
CA PRO A 10 -1.74 23.45 0.44
C PRO A 10 -1.63 21.93 0.28
N LEU A 11 -2.78 21.26 0.14
CA LEU A 11 -2.84 19.86 -0.22
C LEU A 11 -1.91 19.69 -1.41
N ASP A 12 -0.95 18.78 -1.30
CA ASP A 12 0.03 18.56 -2.37
C ASP A 12 -0.72 18.07 -3.62
N THR A 13 -1.05 18.99 -4.49
CA THR A 13 -1.87 18.77 -5.70
C THR A 13 -1.26 17.67 -6.57
N ASP A 14 0.06 17.47 -6.51
CA ASP A 14 0.73 16.43 -7.27
C ASP A 14 0.49 15.04 -6.65
N MET A 15 0.50 14.92 -5.33
CA MET A 15 0.15 13.66 -4.67
C MET A 15 -1.32 13.28 -4.88
N GLU A 16 -2.23 14.25 -4.91
CA GLU A 16 -3.65 13.99 -5.24
C GLU A 16 -3.81 13.45 -6.65
N LYS A 17 -3.13 14.05 -7.64
CA LYS A 17 -3.13 13.54 -9.02
C LYS A 17 -2.54 12.14 -9.12
N GLN A 18 -1.43 11.88 -8.42
CA GLN A 18 -0.81 10.55 -8.39
C GLN A 18 -1.72 9.50 -7.75
N ARG A 19 -2.44 9.83 -6.67
CA ARG A 19 -3.43 8.93 -6.06
C ARG A 19 -4.59 8.65 -7.00
N ALA A 20 -5.11 9.69 -7.67
CA ALA A 20 -6.19 9.55 -8.65
C ALA A 20 -5.77 8.66 -9.83
N GLU A 21 -4.53 8.81 -10.30
CA GLU A 21 -3.97 7.95 -11.34
C GLU A 21 -3.81 6.50 -10.87
N LEU A 22 -3.29 6.28 -9.66
CA LEU A 22 -3.20 4.94 -9.08
C LEU A 22 -4.58 4.29 -8.95
N ALA A 23 -5.59 5.04 -8.48
CA ALA A 23 -6.96 4.56 -8.42
C ALA A 23 -7.51 4.18 -9.80
N ALA A 24 -7.21 4.98 -10.84
CA ALA A 24 -7.61 4.69 -12.22
C ALA A 24 -6.93 3.41 -12.75
N ILE A 25 -5.64 3.20 -12.44
CA ILE A 25 -4.92 1.98 -12.81
C ILE A 25 -5.55 0.76 -12.12
N ILE A 26 -5.81 0.83 -10.82
CA ILE A 26 -6.44 -0.27 -10.08
C ILE A 26 -7.83 -0.55 -10.66
N ARG A 27 -8.65 0.47 -10.88
CA ARG A 27 -10.03 0.32 -11.39
C ARG A 27 -10.07 -0.40 -12.72
N ARG A 28 -9.17 -0.10 -13.67
CA ARG A 28 -9.15 -0.77 -14.98
C ARG A 28 -8.59 -2.21 -14.93
N ASN A 29 -7.83 -2.56 -13.87
CA ASN A 29 -7.30 -3.90 -13.65
C ASN A 29 -8.17 -4.75 -12.72
N THR A 30 -9.31 -4.22 -12.22
CA THR A 30 -10.26 -4.90 -11.32
C THR A 30 -11.67 -4.70 -11.83
N ALA A 31 -12.15 -5.61 -12.69
CA ALA A 31 -13.47 -5.46 -13.32
C ALA A 31 -14.62 -5.56 -12.32
N GLU A 32 -14.49 -6.47 -11.34
CA GLU A 32 -15.49 -6.77 -10.31
C GLU A 32 -14.84 -6.74 -8.92
N ASP A 33 -15.65 -6.93 -7.88
CA ASP A 33 -15.14 -7.06 -6.52
C ASP A 33 -14.27 -8.33 -6.40
N GLY A 34 -13.11 -8.18 -5.77
CA GLY A 34 -12.16 -9.24 -5.57
C GLY A 34 -10.72 -8.78 -5.53
N SER A 35 -9.80 -9.74 -5.46
CA SER A 35 -8.36 -9.53 -5.50
C SER A 35 -7.78 -10.21 -6.74
N TYR A 36 -6.99 -9.48 -7.50
CA TYR A 36 -6.47 -9.87 -8.81
C TYR A 36 -4.95 -9.87 -8.79
N ALA A 37 -4.36 -10.99 -9.19
CA ALA A 37 -2.94 -11.03 -9.52
C ALA A 37 -2.69 -10.23 -10.80
N THR A 38 -1.58 -9.50 -10.84
CA THR A 38 -1.17 -8.75 -12.04
C THR A 38 -0.08 -9.49 -12.82
N ALA A 39 0.34 -8.92 -13.93
CA ALA A 39 1.51 -9.42 -14.68
C ALA A 39 2.82 -9.28 -13.89
N ILE A 40 2.84 -8.47 -12.82
CA ILE A 40 3.96 -8.38 -11.87
C ILE A 40 3.66 -9.36 -10.73
N GLY A 41 4.33 -10.49 -10.69
CA GLY A 41 3.97 -11.68 -9.89
C GLY A 41 3.77 -11.49 -8.38
N SER A 42 4.27 -10.39 -7.81
CA SER A 42 4.10 -10.05 -6.39
C SER A 42 3.13 -8.91 -6.15
N LEU A 43 2.57 -8.34 -7.22
CA LEU A 43 1.66 -7.21 -7.17
C LEU A 43 0.23 -7.68 -7.38
N PHE A 44 -0.63 -7.36 -6.41
CA PHE A 44 -2.06 -7.64 -6.45
C PHE A 44 -2.84 -6.33 -6.38
N MET A 45 -3.96 -6.29 -7.07
CA MET A 45 -4.92 -5.18 -7.00
C MET A 45 -6.27 -5.70 -6.55
N SER A 46 -6.98 -4.93 -5.75
CA SER A 46 -8.27 -5.34 -5.23
C SER A 46 -9.29 -4.21 -5.29
N ARG A 47 -10.54 -4.62 -5.46
CA ARG A 47 -11.72 -3.78 -5.42
C ARG A 47 -12.73 -4.39 -4.47
N HIS A 48 -13.39 -3.57 -3.66
CA HIS A 48 -14.53 -3.96 -2.83
C HIS A 48 -15.55 -2.83 -2.79
N SER A 49 -16.76 -3.10 -3.22
CA SER A 49 -17.88 -2.16 -3.27
C SER A 49 -18.92 -2.38 -2.17
N GLN A 50 -18.74 -3.42 -1.37
CA GLN A 50 -19.62 -3.75 -0.25
C GLN A 50 -18.83 -3.77 1.06
N SER A 51 -19.40 -3.18 2.08
CA SER A 51 -18.87 -3.30 3.44
C SER A 51 -19.09 -4.71 3.99
N HIS A 52 -18.16 -5.17 4.78
CA HIS A 52 -18.29 -6.45 5.48
C HIS A 52 -17.70 -6.32 6.89
N GLU A 53 -18.19 -7.16 7.78
CA GLU A 53 -17.68 -7.31 9.14
C GLU A 53 -16.23 -7.85 9.13
N PHE A 54 -15.59 -7.85 10.29
CA PHE A 54 -14.25 -8.39 10.44
C PHE A 54 -14.17 -9.83 9.96
N ALA A 55 -13.35 -10.07 8.96
CA ALA A 55 -13.06 -11.41 8.44
C ALA A 55 -11.63 -11.81 8.81
N PRO A 56 -11.43 -13.00 9.40
CA PRO A 56 -10.10 -13.48 9.74
C PRO A 56 -9.30 -13.82 8.49
N VAL A 57 -8.02 -13.49 8.51
CA VAL A 57 -7.08 -13.78 7.44
C VAL A 57 -5.70 -14.09 8.02
N LEU A 58 -4.98 -15.02 7.41
CA LEU A 58 -3.55 -15.20 7.65
C LEU A 58 -2.79 -14.25 6.71
N ALA A 59 -2.42 -13.09 7.24
CA ALA A 59 -1.65 -12.12 6.48
C ALA A 59 -0.22 -12.60 6.27
N GLN A 60 0.29 -12.40 5.06
CA GLN A 60 1.68 -12.65 4.68
C GLN A 60 2.45 -11.31 4.65
N PRO A 61 3.79 -11.33 4.71
CA PRO A 61 4.58 -10.12 4.57
C PRO A 61 4.20 -9.34 3.31
N ALA A 62 3.75 -8.11 3.48
CA ALA A 62 3.28 -7.28 2.37
C ALA A 62 3.24 -5.80 2.73
N LEU A 63 3.37 -4.95 1.71
CA LEU A 63 3.00 -3.55 1.71
C LEU A 63 1.58 -3.42 1.14
N CYS A 64 0.69 -2.75 1.88
CA CYS A 64 -0.67 -2.49 1.46
C CYS A 64 -0.92 -0.98 1.35
N ILE A 65 -1.39 -0.54 0.19
CA ILE A 65 -1.68 0.87 -0.10
C ILE A 65 -3.12 1.00 -0.59
N MET A 66 -3.83 1.99 -0.04
CA MET A 66 -5.16 2.38 -0.50
C MET A 66 -5.02 3.51 -1.51
N ALA A 67 -5.58 3.34 -2.70
CA ALA A 67 -5.73 4.45 -3.64
C ALA A 67 -7.08 5.17 -3.45
N GLN A 68 -8.08 4.45 -2.92
CA GLN A 68 -9.41 4.97 -2.61
C GLN A 68 -10.04 4.18 -1.47
N GLY A 69 -10.76 4.88 -0.60
CA GLY A 69 -11.48 4.29 0.52
C GLY A 69 -10.61 4.06 1.75
N ARG A 70 -11.14 3.33 2.72
CA ARG A 70 -10.50 3.09 4.02
C ARG A 70 -10.73 1.65 4.48
N LYS A 71 -9.69 1.08 5.09
CA LYS A 71 -9.76 -0.26 5.67
C LYS A 71 -9.32 -0.23 7.13
N GLU A 72 -9.97 -1.04 7.93
CA GLU A 72 -9.59 -1.29 9.32
C GLU A 72 -9.08 -2.71 9.47
N VAL A 73 -7.98 -2.87 10.18
CA VAL A 73 -7.36 -4.15 10.51
C VAL A 73 -7.27 -4.28 12.02
N GLN A 74 -7.66 -5.42 12.53
CA GLN A 74 -7.55 -5.78 13.95
C GLN A 74 -6.47 -6.84 14.13
N LEU A 75 -5.52 -6.56 15.01
CA LEU A 75 -4.52 -7.50 15.50
C LEU A 75 -4.66 -7.62 17.03
N ALA A 76 -5.10 -8.76 17.49
CA ALA A 76 -5.47 -8.97 18.90
C ALA A 76 -6.49 -7.92 19.38
N ASN A 77 -6.11 -7.05 20.32
CA ASN A 77 -6.96 -5.98 20.87
C ASN A 77 -6.64 -4.60 20.27
N GLU A 78 -5.82 -4.52 19.25
CA GLU A 78 -5.43 -3.26 18.61
C GLU A 78 -6.07 -3.12 17.24
N TYR A 79 -6.43 -1.88 16.89
CA TYR A 79 -7.04 -1.53 15.61
C TYR A 79 -6.13 -0.59 14.84
N PHE A 80 -5.95 -0.88 13.56
CA PHE A 80 -5.15 -0.11 12.62
C PHE A 80 -6.04 0.34 11.46
N ASN A 81 -6.13 1.64 11.27
CA ASN A 81 -6.83 2.23 10.14
C ASN A 81 -5.81 2.73 9.12
N TYR A 82 -6.04 2.45 7.85
CA TYR A 82 -5.24 3.04 6.78
C TYR A 82 -6.11 3.42 5.59
N ASP A 83 -5.74 4.50 4.96
CA ASP A 83 -6.44 5.21 3.91
C ASP A 83 -5.43 5.72 2.85
N PRO A 84 -5.82 6.55 1.85
CA PRO A 84 -4.89 7.04 0.84
C PRO A 84 -3.74 7.94 1.34
N LEU A 85 -3.72 8.32 2.61
CA LEU A 85 -2.65 9.11 3.22
C LEU A 85 -1.60 8.25 3.93
N ASN A 86 -1.89 6.96 4.10
CA ASN A 86 -1.06 6.04 4.87
C ASN A 86 -0.92 4.70 4.14
N TYR A 87 0.11 3.96 4.49
CA TYR A 87 0.25 2.56 4.08
C TYR A 87 0.37 1.64 5.29
N LEU A 88 -0.02 0.39 5.11
CA LEU A 88 0.11 -0.67 6.10
C LEU A 88 1.23 -1.62 5.67
N VAL A 89 2.10 -1.98 6.61
CA VAL A 89 3.10 -3.03 6.41
C VAL A 89 2.83 -4.19 7.35
N VAL A 90 2.82 -5.38 6.79
CA VAL A 90 2.89 -6.65 7.52
C VAL A 90 4.30 -7.20 7.28
N SER A 91 5.12 -7.32 8.32
CA SER A 91 6.52 -7.74 8.20
C SER A 91 6.75 -9.22 8.45
N VAL A 92 5.81 -9.89 9.11
CA VAL A 92 5.84 -11.34 9.39
C VAL A 92 4.44 -11.92 9.21
N SER A 93 4.36 -13.20 8.86
CA SER A 93 3.05 -13.87 8.74
C SER A 93 2.34 -13.88 10.09
N MET A 94 1.10 -13.40 10.12
CA MET A 94 0.30 -13.34 11.35
C MET A 94 -1.20 -13.46 11.08
N PRO A 95 -1.97 -14.03 12.01
CA PRO A 95 -3.43 -13.96 11.95
C PRO A 95 -3.89 -12.55 12.31
N LEU A 96 -4.76 -12.00 11.51
CA LEU A 96 -5.44 -10.72 11.76
C LEU A 96 -6.86 -10.77 11.22
N SER A 97 -7.67 -9.79 11.53
CA SER A 97 -8.98 -9.61 10.93
C SER A 97 -9.05 -8.26 10.24
N GLY A 98 -9.68 -8.22 9.08
CA GLY A 98 -9.88 -6.98 8.34
C GLY A 98 -11.34 -6.75 8.03
N ARG A 99 -11.74 -5.47 8.00
CA ARG A 99 -13.06 -5.06 7.52
C ARG A 99 -12.97 -3.88 6.57
N VAL A 100 -13.92 -3.84 5.67
CA VAL A 100 -14.16 -2.76 4.72
C VAL A 100 -15.34 -1.94 5.22
N ILE A 101 -15.20 -0.64 5.30
CA ILE A 101 -16.21 0.29 5.81
C ILE A 101 -16.37 1.48 4.87
N ASP A 102 -17.53 2.13 4.93
CA ASP A 102 -17.83 3.36 4.19
C ASP A 102 -17.60 3.24 2.69
N VAL A 103 -18.15 2.18 2.06
CA VAL A 103 -18.01 1.91 0.63
C VAL A 103 -19.35 1.76 -0.07
N SER A 104 -19.35 2.04 -1.36
CA SER A 104 -20.48 1.82 -2.26
C SER A 104 -20.02 1.33 -3.64
N ALA A 105 -20.95 1.05 -4.52
CA ALA A 105 -20.65 0.70 -5.91
C ALA A 105 -19.98 1.87 -6.68
N GLU A 106 -20.34 3.10 -6.33
CA GLU A 106 -19.79 4.33 -6.91
C GLU A 106 -18.43 4.68 -6.34
N GLU A 107 -18.24 4.41 -5.04
CA GLU A 107 -17.02 4.67 -4.30
C GLU A 107 -16.48 3.39 -3.63
N PRO A 108 -16.01 2.42 -4.43
CA PRO A 108 -15.41 1.19 -3.90
C PRO A 108 -14.05 1.44 -3.26
N ILE A 109 -13.63 0.55 -2.39
CA ILE A 109 -12.20 0.45 -2.04
C ILE A 109 -11.44 0.04 -3.28
N LEU A 110 -10.31 0.74 -3.50
CA LEU A 110 -9.30 0.39 -4.49
C LEU A 110 -7.96 0.32 -3.79
N ALA A 111 -7.38 -0.88 -3.76
CA ALA A 111 -6.16 -1.13 -3.02
C ALA A 111 -5.14 -1.92 -3.85
N LEU A 112 -3.88 -1.71 -3.50
CA LEU A 112 -2.73 -2.41 -4.03
C LEU A 112 -2.04 -3.15 -2.89
N ARG A 113 -1.64 -4.39 -3.12
CA ARG A 113 -0.79 -5.17 -2.23
C ARG A 113 0.45 -5.63 -2.96
N LEU A 114 1.61 -5.32 -2.40
CA LEU A 114 2.90 -5.80 -2.87
C LEU A 114 3.43 -6.81 -1.86
N ASP A 115 3.51 -8.07 -2.24
CA ASP A 115 4.08 -9.12 -1.39
C ASP A 115 5.58 -8.91 -1.21
N ILE A 116 6.07 -9.10 0.02
CA ILE A 116 7.46 -8.91 0.41
C ILE A 116 8.10 -10.27 0.62
N ASP A 117 9.17 -10.56 -0.12
CA ASP A 117 10.02 -11.71 0.15
C ASP A 117 11.07 -11.31 1.21
N PRO A 118 11.10 -11.97 2.38
CA PRO A 118 12.13 -11.71 3.39
C PRO A 118 13.56 -11.85 2.88
N ALA A 119 13.80 -12.68 1.86
CA ALA A 119 15.11 -12.81 1.23
C ALA A 119 15.54 -11.53 0.50
N GLU A 120 14.61 -10.80 -0.12
CA GLU A 120 14.89 -9.50 -0.76
C GLU A 120 15.31 -8.46 0.29
N ILE A 121 14.64 -8.43 1.45
CA ILE A 121 15.01 -7.54 2.56
C ILE A 121 16.41 -7.88 3.08
N THR A 122 16.71 -9.17 3.27
CA THR A 122 18.03 -9.62 3.72
C THR A 122 19.14 -9.19 2.75
N ALA A 123 18.92 -9.38 1.46
CA ALA A 123 19.85 -8.94 0.41
C ALA A 123 20.02 -7.41 0.41
N LEU A 124 18.94 -6.67 0.58
CA LEU A 124 18.98 -5.20 0.64
C LEU A 124 19.82 -4.70 1.83
N ILE A 125 19.62 -5.28 3.02
CA ILE A 125 20.39 -4.95 4.22
C ILE A 125 21.88 -5.25 4.01
N ALA A 126 22.21 -6.39 3.41
CA ALA A 126 23.59 -6.77 3.12
C ALA A 126 24.27 -5.76 2.17
N ASP A 127 23.57 -5.28 1.16
CA ASP A 127 24.08 -4.31 0.20
C ASP A 127 24.17 -2.88 0.76
N ALA A 128 23.22 -2.49 1.63
CA ALA A 128 23.21 -1.16 2.27
C ALA A 128 24.32 -1.00 3.32
N GLY A 129 24.81 -2.11 3.90
CA GLY A 129 25.83 -2.12 4.95
C GLY A 129 25.32 -1.57 6.30
N PRO A 130 26.23 -1.39 7.28
CA PRO A 130 25.84 -1.01 8.66
C PRO A 130 25.15 0.33 8.81
N LEU A 131 25.33 1.25 7.84
CA LEU A 131 24.72 2.60 7.85
C LEU A 131 23.30 2.63 7.29
N GLY A 132 22.86 1.57 6.62
CA GLY A 132 21.53 1.50 6.00
C GLY A 132 20.46 0.79 6.84
N VAL A 133 20.79 0.34 8.05
CA VAL A 133 19.81 -0.32 8.92
C VAL A 133 19.05 0.72 9.72
N PRO A 134 17.73 0.88 9.53
CA PRO A 134 16.93 1.75 10.37
C PRO A 134 17.00 1.32 11.83
N THR A 135 17.29 2.25 12.72
CA THR A 135 17.36 2.01 14.17
C THR A 135 15.99 2.03 14.86
N ARG A 136 14.89 2.00 14.12
CA ARG A 136 13.57 1.95 14.72
C ARG A 136 13.31 0.56 15.31
N PRO A 137 13.05 0.45 16.63
CA PRO A 137 12.62 -0.80 17.21
C PRO A 137 11.19 -1.09 16.76
N THR A 138 11.03 -1.78 15.67
CA THR A 138 9.73 -2.30 15.21
C THR A 138 9.42 -3.56 16.03
N GLY A 139 8.99 -3.39 17.28
CA GLY A 139 8.57 -4.51 18.13
C GLY A 139 7.26 -5.17 17.67
N ARG A 140 6.66 -4.69 16.58
CA ARG A 140 5.38 -5.17 16.04
C ARG A 140 5.54 -5.61 14.60
N GLY A 141 5.01 -6.78 14.29
CA GLY A 141 5.01 -7.29 12.92
C GLY A 141 4.03 -6.58 11.97
N LEU A 142 3.28 -5.57 12.47
CA LEU A 142 2.33 -4.77 11.71
C LEU A 142 2.42 -3.30 12.15
N TYR A 143 2.48 -2.38 11.18
CA TYR A 143 2.52 -0.95 11.43
C TYR A 143 1.89 -0.15 10.27
N VAL A 144 1.47 1.09 10.58
CA VAL A 144 0.94 2.07 9.63
C VAL A 144 1.88 3.27 9.63
N GLU A 145 2.25 3.73 8.44
CA GLU A 145 3.13 4.89 8.23
C GLU A 145 2.51 5.85 7.22
N GLN A 146 2.90 7.11 7.28
CA GLN A 146 2.44 8.12 6.33
C GLN A 146 3.02 7.86 4.94
N LEU A 147 2.15 7.90 3.93
CA LEU A 147 2.54 7.76 2.53
C LEU A 147 3.13 9.09 2.03
N ASP A 148 4.43 9.14 1.85
CA ASP A 148 5.10 10.30 1.28
C ASP A 148 5.12 10.28 -0.27
N SER A 149 5.50 11.40 -0.87
CA SER A 149 5.53 11.56 -2.32
C SER A 149 6.50 10.60 -3.01
N ALA A 150 7.63 10.28 -2.37
CA ALA A 150 8.65 9.42 -2.95
C ALA A 150 8.21 7.95 -2.99
N MET A 151 7.54 7.48 -1.93
CA MET A 151 6.95 6.14 -1.89
C MET A 151 5.79 6.03 -2.88
N LEU A 152 4.90 7.04 -2.92
CA LEU A 152 3.78 7.04 -3.86
C LEU A 152 4.25 7.05 -5.32
N ASP A 153 5.28 7.84 -5.66
CA ASP A 153 5.87 7.85 -6.99
C ASP A 153 6.44 6.47 -7.37
N ALA A 154 7.20 5.84 -6.47
CA ALA A 154 7.76 4.51 -6.73
C ALA A 154 6.67 3.46 -6.98
N VAL A 155 5.61 3.47 -6.17
CA VAL A 155 4.47 2.56 -6.32
C VAL A 155 3.71 2.83 -7.62
N LEU A 156 3.51 4.10 -7.97
CA LEU A 156 2.84 4.47 -9.21
C LEU A 156 3.65 4.06 -10.44
N ARG A 157 4.99 4.23 -10.43
CA ARG A 157 5.88 3.74 -11.50
C ARG A 157 5.80 2.23 -11.65
N LEU A 158 5.74 1.47 -10.54
CA LEU A 158 5.54 0.03 -10.59
C LEU A 158 4.20 -0.34 -11.25
N ALA A 159 3.12 0.33 -10.83
CA ALA A 159 1.78 0.08 -11.38
C ALA A 159 1.67 0.42 -12.88
N ARG A 160 2.33 1.49 -13.34
CA ARG A 160 2.39 1.90 -14.75
C ARG A 160 3.03 0.85 -15.66
N LEU A 161 3.90 -0.02 -15.15
CA LEU A 161 4.50 -1.11 -15.95
C LEU A 161 3.46 -2.10 -16.48
N LEU A 162 2.27 -2.15 -15.88
CA LEU A 162 1.16 -2.97 -16.41
C LEU A 162 0.70 -2.50 -17.79
N ASP A 163 0.94 -1.23 -18.14
CA ASP A 163 0.66 -0.69 -19.47
C ASP A 163 1.78 -0.94 -20.48
N THR A 164 2.97 -1.34 -19.99
CA THR A 164 4.15 -1.66 -20.81
C THR A 164 4.73 -3.03 -20.42
N PRO A 165 4.01 -4.15 -20.67
CA PRO A 165 4.39 -5.47 -20.16
C PRO A 165 5.80 -5.93 -20.55
N LYS A 166 6.32 -5.47 -21.68
CA LYS A 166 7.69 -5.75 -22.16
C LYS A 166 8.78 -5.25 -21.20
N ASP A 167 8.47 -4.22 -20.41
CA ASP A 167 9.42 -3.56 -19.53
C ASP A 167 9.41 -4.16 -18.11
N ILE A 168 8.40 -4.99 -17.78
CA ILE A 168 8.21 -5.57 -16.44
C ILE A 168 9.45 -6.35 -15.99
N ALA A 169 9.96 -7.24 -16.86
CA ALA A 169 11.07 -8.12 -16.50
C ALA A 169 12.33 -7.36 -16.06
N MET A 170 12.58 -6.19 -16.63
CA MET A 170 13.76 -5.39 -16.35
C MET A 170 13.53 -4.33 -15.29
N LEU A 171 12.39 -3.64 -15.32
CA LEU A 171 12.16 -2.47 -14.46
C LEU A 171 11.45 -2.81 -13.15
N ALA A 172 10.56 -3.81 -13.12
CA ALA A 172 9.85 -4.15 -11.90
C ALA A 172 10.78 -4.54 -10.73
N PRO A 173 11.84 -5.35 -10.91
CA PRO A 173 12.77 -5.65 -9.82
C PRO A 173 13.49 -4.42 -9.26
N LEU A 174 13.86 -3.47 -10.11
CA LEU A 174 14.54 -2.23 -9.69
C LEU A 174 13.61 -1.33 -8.87
N ILE A 175 12.38 -1.13 -9.35
CA ILE A 175 11.39 -0.30 -8.66
C ILE A 175 10.95 -0.98 -7.35
N ARG A 176 10.76 -2.31 -7.34
CA ARG A 176 10.50 -3.06 -6.09
C ARG A 176 11.60 -2.85 -5.06
N ARG A 177 12.86 -2.94 -5.50
CA ARG A 177 14.01 -2.71 -4.62
C ARG A 177 13.98 -1.30 -4.01
N GLU A 178 13.63 -0.28 -4.80
CA GLU A 178 13.44 1.09 -4.29
C GLU A 178 12.33 1.15 -3.25
N ILE A 179 11.17 0.54 -3.53
CA ILE A 179 10.04 0.49 -2.58
C ILE A 179 10.46 -0.17 -1.27
N LEU A 180 11.10 -1.34 -1.33
CA LEU A 180 11.57 -2.06 -0.14
C LEU A 180 12.63 -1.30 0.66
N TYR A 181 13.46 -0.50 -0.02
CA TYR A 181 14.45 0.36 0.63
C TYR A 181 13.81 1.51 1.41
N ARG A 182 12.61 1.96 1.00
CA ARG A 182 11.88 3.06 1.64
C ARG A 182 11.03 2.62 2.83
N LEU A 183 10.77 1.32 2.98
CA LEU A 183 10.08 0.71 4.13
C LEU A 183 10.98 0.65 5.37
#